data_b2f29b37b2bcb8152d5f22af0c9e5550
#
_entry.id   b2f29b37b2bcb8152d5f22af0c9e5550
#
_cell.length_a   1.000
_cell.length_b   1.000
_cell.length_c   1.000
_cell.angle_alpha   90.00
_cell.angle_beta   90.00
_cell.angle_gamma   90.00
#
_symmetry.space_group_name_H-M   'P 1'
#
loop_
_entity.id
_entity.type
_entity.pdbx_description
1 polymer ?
#
loop_
_entity_poly.entity_id
_entity_poly.type
_entity_poly.pdbx_seq_one_letter_code
_entity_poly.pdbx_strand_id
1 'polypeptide(L)'
;AMQQILFMSADRRLAIFLSDELAKSGGSDIAMTHDQIARYMGSAREVVSRMLKYFAQEGLVKLWRGGLTVLDKPRLQRLARGEAGPRSRKRG
;
A
#
# COMPACT_ATOMS: atom_id res chain seq x y z
N ALA A 1 1.15 11.05 19.43
CA ALA A 1 0.28 11.64 18.50
C ALA A 1 1.01 12.48 17.50
N MET A 2 1.88 13.30 17.97
CA MET A 2 2.61 14.18 17.07
C MET A 2 3.45 13.42 16.10
N GLN A 3 4.03 12.35 16.57
CA GLN A 3 4.89 11.57 15.71
C GLN A 3 4.15 11.03 14.51
N GLN A 4 2.89 10.76 14.68
CA GLN A 4 2.14 10.18 13.58
C GLN A 4 2.04 11.14 12.41
N ILE A 5 2.01 12.41 12.69
CA ILE A 5 1.95 13.39 11.64
C ILE A 5 3.28 13.45 10.91
N LEU A 6 4.36 13.44 11.67
CA LEU A 6 5.68 13.50 11.09
C LEU A 6 5.97 12.28 10.25
N PHE A 7 5.47 11.15 10.71
CA PHE A 7 5.75 9.93 10.02
C PHE A 7 4.51 9.43 9.35
N MET A 8 3.90 10.25 8.55
CA MET A 8 2.87 9.63 7.76
C MET A 8 3.44 8.28 7.43
N SER A 9 2.86 7.26 7.95
CA SER A 9 3.46 5.96 7.91
C SER A 9 3.76 5.56 6.48
N ALA A 10 4.81 4.78 6.32
CA ALA A 10 5.19 4.33 5.00
C ALA A 10 4.10 3.52 4.34
N ASP A 11 3.35 2.77 5.13
CA ASP A 11 2.26 1.97 4.58
C ASP A 11 1.14 2.86 4.05
N ARG A 12 0.86 3.98 4.71
CA ARG A 12 -0.14 4.91 4.19
C ARG A 12 0.33 5.52 2.88
N ARG A 13 1.60 5.90 2.82
CA ARG A 13 2.15 6.46 1.58
C ARG A 13 2.07 5.46 0.44
N LEU A 14 2.37 4.21 0.74
CA LEU A 14 2.27 3.17 -0.28
C LEU A 14 0.83 2.98 -0.71
N ALA A 15 -0.11 3.01 0.23
CA ALA A 15 -1.52 2.86 -0.10
C ALA A 15 -1.99 3.99 -1.01
N ILE A 16 -1.54 5.22 -0.74
CA ILE A 16 -1.89 6.36 -1.58
C ILE A 16 -1.36 6.14 -2.99
N PHE A 17 -0.11 5.73 -3.09
CA PHE A 17 0.50 5.50 -4.39
C PHE A 17 -0.24 4.42 -5.17
N LEU A 18 -0.54 3.31 -4.52
CA LEU A 18 -1.24 2.22 -5.20
C LEU A 18 -2.64 2.63 -5.62
N SER A 19 -3.33 3.38 -4.76
CA SER A 19 -4.67 3.86 -5.11
C SER A 19 -4.64 4.77 -6.33
N ASP A 20 -3.63 5.63 -6.41
CA ASP A 20 -3.48 6.51 -7.55
C ASP A 20 -3.24 5.73 -8.83
N GLU A 21 -2.40 4.71 -8.74
CA GLU A 21 -2.11 3.89 -9.92
C GLU A 21 -3.34 3.14 -10.40
N LEU A 22 -4.14 2.66 -9.47
CA LEU A 22 -5.38 1.99 -9.84
C LEU A 22 -6.35 2.94 -10.52
N ALA A 23 -6.42 4.16 -10.02
CA ALA A 23 -7.30 5.15 -10.62
C ALA A 23 -6.89 5.45 -12.05
N LYS A 24 -5.60 5.45 -12.31
CA LYS A 24 -5.11 5.71 -13.67
C LYS A 24 -5.39 4.54 -14.60
N SER A 25 -5.19 3.33 -14.11
CA SER A 25 -5.31 2.16 -14.97
C SER A 25 -6.74 1.68 -15.09
N GLY A 26 -7.55 1.99 -14.11
CA GLY A 26 -8.94 1.53 -14.10
C GLY A 26 -9.11 0.07 -13.74
N GLY A 27 -8.05 -0.59 -13.31
CA GLY A 27 -8.13 -2.02 -12.99
C GLY A 27 -7.66 -2.32 -11.59
N SER A 28 -7.19 -3.52 -11.39
CA SER A 28 -6.68 -3.95 -10.09
C SER A 28 -5.20 -4.31 -10.13
N ASP A 29 -4.65 -4.43 -11.31
CA ASP A 29 -3.26 -4.82 -11.47
C ASP A 29 -2.35 -3.62 -11.59
N ILE A 30 -1.19 -3.72 -10.98
CA ILE A 30 -0.18 -2.69 -11.10
C ILE A 30 1.11 -3.39 -11.55
N ALA A 31 1.51 -3.12 -12.78
CA ALA A 31 2.67 -3.78 -13.36
C ALA A 31 3.93 -2.99 -13.07
N MET A 32 4.29 -2.93 -11.81
CA MET A 32 5.48 -2.25 -11.36
C MET A 32 6.24 -3.13 -10.40
N THR A 33 7.55 -3.15 -10.56
CA THR A 33 8.39 -3.89 -9.63
C THR A 33 8.55 -3.10 -8.33
N HIS A 34 9.01 -3.77 -7.30
CA HIS A 34 9.27 -3.11 -6.03
C HIS A 34 10.27 -1.96 -6.20
N ASP A 35 11.25 -2.16 -7.07
CA ASP A 35 12.24 -1.13 -7.33
C ASP A 35 11.62 0.10 -7.98
N GLN A 36 10.72 -0.13 -8.92
CA GLN A 36 10.05 0.99 -9.58
C GLN A 36 9.16 1.75 -8.60
N ILE A 37 8.44 1.03 -7.78
CA ILE A 37 7.59 1.67 -6.78
C ILE A 37 8.44 2.49 -5.81
N ALA A 38 9.57 1.91 -5.39
CA ALA A 38 10.46 2.61 -4.46
C ALA A 38 10.98 3.91 -5.07
N ARG A 39 11.30 3.89 -6.36
CA ARG A 39 11.76 5.10 -7.04
C ARG A 39 10.70 6.17 -7.04
N TYR A 40 9.47 5.79 -7.34
CA TYR A 40 8.39 6.76 -7.36
C TYR A 40 8.11 7.33 -5.99
N MET A 41 8.24 6.51 -4.98
CA MET A 41 7.96 6.96 -3.62
C MET A 41 9.15 7.67 -2.98
N GLY A 42 10.32 7.56 -3.57
CA GLY A 42 11.51 8.10 -2.94
C GLY A 42 11.92 7.31 -1.72
N SER A 43 11.63 6.02 -1.71
CA SER A 43 11.94 5.14 -0.58
C SER A 43 12.91 4.06 -0.99
N ALA A 44 13.49 3.40 0.00
CA ALA A 44 14.37 2.29 -0.28
C ALA A 44 13.55 1.08 -0.72
N ARG A 45 14.10 0.32 -1.66
CA ARG A 45 13.44 -0.86 -2.16
C ARG A 45 13.09 -1.84 -1.05
N GLU A 46 13.99 -1.99 -0.09
CA GLU A 46 13.76 -2.92 1.02
C GLU A 46 12.54 -2.55 1.84
N VAL A 47 12.34 -1.25 2.01
CA VAL A 47 11.18 -0.77 2.75
C VAL A 47 9.92 -1.11 1.99
N VAL A 48 9.92 -0.84 0.69
CA VAL A 48 8.75 -1.14 -0.15
C VAL A 48 8.46 -2.63 -0.17
N SER A 49 9.51 -3.45 -0.31
CA SER A 49 9.32 -4.90 -0.33
C SER A 49 8.70 -5.40 0.95
N ARG A 50 9.16 -4.88 2.08
CA ARG A 50 8.63 -5.28 3.36
C ARG A 50 7.16 -4.90 3.50
N MET A 51 6.83 -3.69 3.09
CA MET A 51 5.45 -3.24 3.17
C MET A 51 4.53 -4.02 2.25
N LEU A 52 4.99 -4.33 1.06
CA LEU A 52 4.17 -5.10 0.13
C LEU A 52 3.94 -6.52 0.66
N LYS A 53 4.94 -7.10 1.28
CA LYS A 53 4.75 -8.41 1.91
C LYS A 53 3.71 -8.32 3.03
N TYR A 54 3.77 -7.26 3.80
CA TYR A 54 2.79 -7.07 4.85
C TYR A 54 1.39 -6.93 4.26
N PHE A 55 1.26 -6.12 3.22
CA PHE A 55 -0.04 -5.96 2.55
C PHE A 55 -0.55 -7.30 2.01
N ALA A 56 0.35 -8.13 1.50
CA ALA A 56 -0.04 -9.43 0.99
C ALA A 56 -0.53 -10.33 2.13
N GLN A 57 0.14 -10.28 3.26
CA GLN A 57 -0.28 -11.06 4.41
C GLN A 57 -1.64 -10.64 4.93
N GLU A 58 -1.95 -9.35 4.78
CA GLU A 58 -3.23 -8.82 5.23
C GLU A 58 -4.34 -9.05 4.21
N GLY A 59 -4.03 -9.62 3.08
CA GLY A 59 -5.04 -9.86 2.06
C GLY A 59 -5.38 -8.63 1.24
N LEU A 60 -4.56 -7.59 1.32
CA LEU A 60 -4.79 -6.38 0.54
C LEU A 60 -4.34 -6.54 -0.89
N VAL A 61 -3.26 -7.24 -1.10
CA VAL A 61 -2.70 -7.39 -2.43
C VAL A 61 -2.19 -8.80 -2.63
N LYS A 62 -2.03 -9.16 -3.88
CA LYS A 62 -1.40 -10.41 -4.26
C LYS A 62 -0.17 -10.05 -5.07
N LEU A 63 0.97 -10.52 -4.65
CA LEU A 63 2.23 -10.20 -5.32
C LEU A 63 2.53 -11.23 -6.40
N TRP A 64 3.04 -10.77 -7.53
CA TRP A 64 3.47 -11.67 -8.58
C TRP A 64 4.69 -11.05 -9.24
N ARG A 65 5.29 -11.80 -10.12
CA ARG A 65 6.53 -11.39 -10.73
C ARG A 65 6.30 -10.17 -11.61
N GLY A 66 6.92 -9.08 -11.24
CA GLY A 66 6.82 -7.85 -12.02
C GLY A 66 5.67 -6.96 -11.65
N GLY A 67 4.89 -7.33 -10.62
CA GLY A 67 3.78 -6.47 -10.24
C GLY A 67 2.96 -7.01 -9.10
N LEU A 68 1.77 -6.48 -8.98
CA LEU A 68 0.86 -6.90 -7.93
C LEU A 68 -0.58 -6.65 -8.36
N THR A 69 -1.49 -7.32 -7.67
CA THR A 69 -2.92 -7.12 -7.87
C THR A 69 -3.53 -6.69 -6.54
N VAL A 70 -4.32 -5.65 -6.56
CA VAL A 70 -5.01 -5.21 -5.34
C VAL A 70 -6.27 -6.03 -5.18
N LEU A 71 -6.38 -6.71 -4.05
CA LEU A 71 -7.50 -7.60 -3.78
C LEU A 71 -8.64 -6.89 -3.06
N ASP A 72 -8.30 -5.94 -2.21
CA ASP A 72 -9.29 -5.27 -1.36
C ASP A 72 -9.16 -3.76 -1.54
N LYS A 73 -9.74 -3.26 -2.61
CA LYS A 73 -9.65 -1.84 -2.92
C LYS A 73 -10.24 -0.93 -1.84
N PRO A 74 -11.43 -1.23 -1.31
CA PRO A 74 -11.99 -0.34 -0.29
C PRO A 74 -11.10 -0.22 0.93
N ARG A 75 -10.51 -1.33 1.34
CA ARG A 75 -9.63 -1.31 2.50
C ARG A 75 -8.37 -0.52 2.20
N LEU A 76 -7.83 -0.69 0.98
CA LEU A 76 -6.66 0.06 0.58
C LEU A 76 -6.95 1.55 0.59
N GLN A 77 -8.12 1.96 0.11
CA GLN A 77 -8.49 3.36 0.09
C GLN A 77 -8.63 3.92 1.51
N ARG A 78 -9.20 3.14 2.41
CA ARG A 78 -9.30 3.59 3.80
C ARG A 78 -7.91 3.77 4.41
N LEU A 79 -7.01 2.87 4.11
CA LEU A 79 -5.65 2.98 4.59
C LEU A 79 -4.98 4.22 4.01
N ALA A 80 -5.23 4.51 2.74
CA ALA A 80 -4.66 5.69 2.10
C ALA A 80 -5.16 6.97 2.75
N ARG A 81 -6.40 6.95 3.21
CA ARG A 81 -6.96 8.12 3.89
C ARG A 81 -6.55 8.21 5.35
N GLY A 82 -5.80 7.23 5.82
CA GLY A 82 -5.36 7.23 7.21
C GLY A 82 -6.42 6.80 8.18
N GLU A 83 -7.51 6.19 7.68
CA GLU A 83 -8.61 5.75 8.53
C GLU A 83 -8.42 4.37 9.06
N ALA A 84 -7.70 3.59 8.40
CA ALA A 84 -7.75 2.22 8.69
C ALA A 84 -6.91 1.87 9.83
N GLY A 85 -7.46 1.60 10.79
CA GLY A 85 -6.83 0.79 11.66
C GLY A 85 -6.77 -0.51 11.06
N PRO A 86 -5.84 -1.15 11.25
CA PRO A 86 -5.70 -2.42 10.73
C PRO A 86 -6.76 -3.19 11.29
N ARG A 87 -7.13 -3.39 11.84
CA ARG A 87 -7.98 -4.31 12.24
C ARG A 87 -8.71 -3.87 13.41
N SER A 88 -8.70 -3.55 13.30
CA SER A 88 -9.19 -3.18 14.01
C SER A 88 -9.87 -3.52 14.67
N ARG A 89 -9.82 -3.63 14.55
CA ARG A 89 -10.27 -3.79 15.10
C ARG A 89 -10.98 -4.13 15.59
N LYS A 90 -11.00 -4.44 15.58
CA LYS A 90 -11.57 -4.70 15.98
C LYS A 90 -12.10 -4.80 16.65
N ARG A 91 -12.28 -4.80 16.89
CA ARG A 91 -12.72 -4.77 17.58
C ARG A 91 -13.25 -4.83 17.92
N GLY A 92 -13.09 -5.02 17.77
CA GLY A 92 -13.47 -5.01 18.16
C GLY A 92 -13.62 -4.96 18.30
#